data_3723993d06e5acfdda7d498edd4ba213
#
_entry.id   3723993d06e5acfdda7d498edd4ba213
#
_cell.length_a   1.000
_cell.length_b   1.000
_cell.length_c   1.000
_cell.angle_alpha   90.00
_cell.angle_beta   90.00
_cell.angle_gamma   90.00
#
_symmetry.space_group_name_H-M   'P 1'
#
loop_
_entity.id
_entity.type
_entity.pdbx_description
1 polymer ?
#
loop_
_entity_poly.entity_id
_entity_poly.type
_entity_poly.pdbx_seq_one_letter_code
_entity_poly.pdbx_strand_id
1 'polypeptide(L)'
;GEGYGPILIGNEQLTSQEAKSRTIAVRGLDTSAYLALRLAWGEVDVEVVPFDEILPSVSEGKYDVGLIIHEGQLTWKDEGVYLIQDLGVWWNEKTGLPLPLGGNVVRRDLGEDLCNSLANDVKKSIEHSLNDPDTALEFAKLWGRGIDDETNKEFVQMYVNSRTLDYGPE
;
A
#
# COMPACT_ATOMS: atom_id res chain seq x y z
N GLY A 1 -1.22 -7.71 -3.23
CA GLY A 1 -2.61 -7.30 -3.38
C GLY A 1 -3.30 -8.02 -4.52
N GLU A 2 -4.43 -8.62 -4.24
CA GLU A 2 -5.27 -9.29 -5.25
C GLU A 2 -6.36 -8.31 -5.71
N GLY A 3 -6.10 -7.54 -6.79
CA GLY A 3 -7.04 -6.54 -7.31
C GLY A 3 -7.13 -5.27 -6.46
N TYR A 4 -6.15 -5.01 -5.62
CA TYR A 4 -5.96 -3.77 -4.89
C TYR A 4 -4.48 -3.44 -4.76
N GLY A 5 -4.15 -2.16 -4.63
CA GLY A 5 -2.76 -1.72 -4.51
C GLY A 5 -2.66 -0.21 -4.28
N PRO A 6 -1.49 0.36 -4.51
CA PRO A 6 -1.33 1.81 -4.51
C PRO A 6 -2.30 2.46 -5.50
N ILE A 7 -2.89 3.58 -5.08
CA ILE A 7 -3.81 4.34 -5.93
C ILE A 7 -3.24 5.71 -6.29
N LEU A 8 -3.54 6.15 -7.50
CA LEU A 8 -3.31 7.52 -7.96
C LEU A 8 -4.59 8.31 -7.80
N ILE A 9 -4.50 9.44 -7.11
CA ILE A 9 -5.58 10.38 -6.89
C ILE A 9 -5.25 11.74 -7.46
N GLY A 10 -6.25 12.53 -7.79
CA GLY A 10 -6.13 13.89 -8.27
C GLY A 10 -7.04 14.86 -7.52
N ASN A 11 -6.65 16.14 -7.46
CA ASN A 11 -7.48 17.22 -6.93
C ASN A 11 -8.68 17.56 -7.85
N GLU A 12 -8.63 17.08 -9.09
CA GLU A 12 -9.71 17.17 -10.08
C GLU A 12 -9.82 15.87 -10.88
N GLN A 13 -10.89 15.72 -11.64
CA GLN A 13 -11.05 14.59 -12.55
C GLN A 13 -10.03 14.67 -13.69
N LEU A 14 -9.02 13.81 -13.65
CA LEU A 14 -7.96 13.70 -14.67
C LEU A 14 -8.00 12.31 -15.32
N THR A 15 -7.75 12.28 -16.61
CA THR A 15 -7.36 11.05 -17.28
C THR A 15 -5.92 10.70 -16.90
N SER A 16 -5.54 9.41 -17.03
CA SER A 16 -4.14 9.00 -16.79
C SER A 16 -3.15 9.77 -17.67
N GLN A 17 -3.54 10.18 -18.87
CA GLN A 17 -2.68 10.93 -19.77
C GLN A 17 -2.45 12.37 -19.30
N GLU A 18 -3.46 13.04 -18.79
CA GLU A 18 -3.35 14.38 -18.21
C GLU A 18 -2.53 14.34 -16.91
N ALA A 19 -2.80 13.36 -16.05
CA ALA A 19 -2.07 13.18 -14.80
C ALA A 19 -0.57 12.92 -14.99
N LYS A 20 -0.17 12.21 -16.06
CA LYS A 20 1.25 11.98 -16.41
C LYS A 20 2.03 13.26 -16.69
N SER A 21 1.38 14.33 -17.09
CA SER A 21 2.02 15.63 -17.37
C SER A 21 2.19 16.50 -16.14
N ARG A 22 1.73 16.03 -14.98
CA ARG A 22 1.79 16.74 -13.70
C ARG A 22 2.91 16.20 -12.82
N THR A 23 3.38 17.00 -11.89
CA THR A 23 4.26 16.51 -10.80
C THR A 23 3.43 15.68 -9.82
N ILE A 24 3.86 14.45 -9.55
CA ILE A 24 3.15 13.49 -8.71
C ILE A 24 3.81 13.44 -7.33
N ALA A 25 3.05 13.70 -6.27
CA ALA A 25 3.51 13.52 -4.91
C ALA A 25 3.64 12.01 -4.60
N VAL A 26 4.85 11.56 -4.22
CA VAL A 26 5.13 10.15 -3.91
C VAL A 26 5.83 10.01 -2.56
N ARG A 27 5.65 8.87 -1.89
CA ARG A 27 6.29 8.60 -0.58
C ARG A 27 7.82 8.47 -0.68
N GLY A 28 8.32 7.97 -1.81
CA GLY A 28 9.74 7.71 -2.02
C GLY A 28 9.98 6.89 -3.28
N LEU A 29 11.21 6.97 -3.78
CA LEU A 29 11.61 6.34 -5.05
C LEU A 29 11.93 4.84 -4.90
N ASP A 30 12.21 4.38 -3.67
CA ASP A 30 12.55 2.98 -3.36
C ASP A 30 11.33 2.19 -2.83
N THR A 31 10.11 2.57 -3.26
CA THR A 31 8.88 1.89 -2.84
C THR A 31 8.33 1.00 -3.94
N SER A 32 7.65 -0.10 -3.57
CA SER A 32 6.91 -0.94 -4.52
C SER A 32 5.82 -0.15 -5.25
N ALA A 33 5.23 0.84 -4.59
CA ALA A 33 4.24 1.74 -5.20
C ALA A 33 4.84 2.58 -6.33
N TYR A 34 6.01 3.16 -6.12
CA TYR A 34 6.70 3.91 -7.17
C TYR A 34 7.15 3.00 -8.31
N LEU A 35 7.63 1.79 -8.01
CA LEU A 35 7.93 0.80 -9.03
C LEU A 35 6.69 0.46 -9.87
N ALA A 36 5.54 0.21 -9.24
CA ALA A 36 4.29 -0.05 -9.94
C ALA A 36 3.86 1.13 -10.82
N LEU A 37 3.99 2.37 -10.31
CA LEU A 37 3.75 3.58 -11.10
C LEU A 37 4.66 3.65 -12.34
N ARG A 38 5.96 3.39 -12.19
CA ARG A 38 6.93 3.38 -13.29
C ARG A 38 6.64 2.29 -14.32
N LEU A 39 6.16 1.12 -13.89
CA LEU A 39 5.76 0.04 -14.79
C LEU A 39 4.47 0.39 -15.56
N ALA A 40 3.52 1.07 -14.89
CA ALA A 40 2.26 1.46 -15.51
C ALA A 40 2.39 2.65 -16.47
N TRP A 41 3.12 3.68 -16.03
CA TRP A 41 3.14 4.97 -16.71
C TRP A 41 4.46 5.33 -17.38
N GLY A 42 5.54 4.63 -17.08
CA GLY A 42 6.90 4.96 -17.55
C GLY A 42 7.52 6.08 -16.72
N GLU A 43 8.28 6.95 -17.37
CA GLU A 43 8.88 8.10 -16.71
C GLU A 43 7.83 9.18 -16.45
N VAL A 44 7.83 9.70 -15.22
CA VAL A 44 6.93 10.76 -14.74
C VAL A 44 7.72 11.67 -13.81
N ASP A 45 7.32 12.92 -13.74
CA ASP A 45 7.87 13.88 -12.79
C ASP A 45 7.28 13.62 -11.39
N VAL A 46 8.14 13.52 -10.38
CA VAL A 46 7.71 13.19 -9.00
C VAL A 46 8.42 14.05 -7.96
N GLU A 47 7.70 14.32 -6.88
CA GLU A 47 8.25 14.95 -5.67
C GLU A 47 8.04 14.03 -4.46
N VAL A 48 9.09 13.85 -3.65
CA VAL A 48 9.02 13.02 -2.46
C VAL A 48 8.42 13.80 -1.31
N VAL A 49 7.29 13.30 -0.79
CA VAL A 49 6.49 13.91 0.28
C VAL A 49 6.27 12.89 1.38
N PRO A 50 6.25 13.27 2.68
CA PRO A 50 5.83 12.39 3.76
C PRO A 50 4.47 11.74 3.43
N PHE A 51 4.35 10.41 3.66
CA PHE A 51 3.20 9.65 3.14
C PHE A 51 1.86 10.12 3.73
N ASP A 52 1.83 10.58 4.96
CA ASP A 52 0.68 11.13 5.67
C ASP A 52 0.29 12.55 5.19
N GLU A 53 1.20 13.24 4.50
CA GLU A 53 0.95 14.54 3.91
C GLU A 53 0.46 14.48 2.45
N ILE A 54 0.55 13.33 1.76
CA ILE A 54 0.20 13.26 0.32
C ILE A 54 -1.29 13.53 0.12
N LEU A 55 -2.18 12.81 0.80
CA LEU A 55 -3.62 12.98 0.63
C LEU A 55 -4.09 14.39 1.00
N PRO A 56 -3.74 14.98 2.15
CA PRO A 56 -4.05 16.38 2.46
C PRO A 56 -3.51 17.36 1.41
N SER A 57 -2.27 17.17 0.97
CA SER A 57 -1.64 18.07 -0.01
C SER A 57 -2.34 18.07 -1.37
N VAL A 58 -2.90 16.93 -1.79
CA VAL A 58 -3.71 16.84 -3.02
C VAL A 58 -5.07 17.45 -2.80
N SER A 59 -5.73 17.17 -1.67
CA SER A 59 -7.03 17.74 -1.31
C SER A 59 -6.99 19.27 -1.22
N GLU A 60 -5.90 19.84 -0.70
CA GLU A 60 -5.65 21.28 -0.60
C GLU A 60 -5.17 21.91 -1.93
N GLY A 61 -4.92 21.12 -2.96
CA GLY A 61 -4.46 21.60 -4.27
C GLY A 61 -2.98 22.02 -4.31
N LYS A 62 -2.16 21.59 -3.33
CA LYS A 62 -0.71 21.80 -3.35
C LYS A 62 -0.04 20.95 -4.43
N TYR A 63 -0.56 19.74 -4.64
CA TYR A 63 -0.21 18.85 -5.75
C TYR A 63 -1.47 18.48 -6.53
N ASP A 64 -1.34 18.41 -7.86
CA ASP A 64 -2.43 17.98 -8.72
C ASP A 64 -2.69 16.48 -8.61
N VAL A 65 -1.62 15.69 -8.37
CA VAL A 65 -1.67 14.22 -8.35
C VAL A 65 -0.86 13.68 -7.16
N GLY A 66 -1.37 12.61 -6.53
CA GLY A 66 -0.67 11.91 -5.45
C GLY A 66 -0.75 10.38 -5.58
N LEU A 67 0.30 9.70 -5.12
CA LEU A 67 0.37 8.23 -5.03
C LEU A 67 0.17 7.78 -3.59
N ILE A 68 -0.96 7.18 -3.28
CA ILE A 68 -1.36 6.75 -1.94
C ILE A 68 -1.04 5.27 -1.71
N ILE A 69 -0.44 4.95 -0.56
CA ILE A 69 0.01 3.60 -0.19
C ILE A 69 -0.40 3.16 1.23
N HIS A 70 -1.28 3.89 1.88
CA HIS A 70 -1.70 3.67 3.27
C HIS A 70 -3.24 3.69 3.37
N GLU A 71 -3.77 3.81 4.57
CA GLU A 71 -5.20 3.85 4.87
C GLU A 71 -6.01 4.87 4.04
N GLY A 72 -5.35 5.90 3.53
CA GLY A 72 -5.94 6.82 2.55
C GLY A 72 -6.47 6.14 1.28
N GLN A 73 -6.04 4.90 0.99
CA GLN A 73 -6.63 4.06 -0.07
C GLN A 73 -8.12 3.76 0.20
N LEU A 74 -8.57 3.80 1.43
CA LEU A 74 -9.96 3.57 1.82
C LEU A 74 -10.72 4.89 2.05
N THR A 75 -10.04 5.92 2.54
CA THR A 75 -10.67 7.17 3.00
C THR A 75 -10.68 8.31 1.96
N TRP A 76 -9.98 8.19 0.85
CA TRP A 76 -9.83 9.25 -0.16
C TRP A 76 -11.16 9.82 -0.67
N LYS A 77 -12.24 9.02 -0.66
CA LYS A 77 -13.57 9.42 -1.16
C LYS A 77 -14.18 10.60 -0.37
N ASP A 78 -13.82 10.66 0.92
CA ASP A 78 -14.34 11.67 1.84
C ASP A 78 -13.49 12.95 1.84
N GLU A 79 -12.35 12.94 1.13
CA GLU A 79 -11.36 14.01 1.11
C GLU A 79 -11.48 14.96 -0.12
N GLY A 80 -12.55 14.80 -0.90
CA GLY A 80 -12.80 15.67 -2.06
C GLY A 80 -11.83 15.50 -3.23
N VAL A 81 -11.14 14.35 -3.31
CA VAL A 81 -10.23 14.00 -4.39
C VAL A 81 -10.84 12.93 -5.29
N TYR A 82 -10.23 12.70 -6.44
CA TYR A 82 -10.73 11.80 -7.48
C TYR A 82 -9.75 10.66 -7.73
N LEU A 83 -10.26 9.43 -7.85
CA LEU A 83 -9.44 8.29 -8.25
C LEU A 83 -9.08 8.42 -9.74
N ILE A 84 -7.79 8.37 -10.03
CA ILE A 84 -7.27 8.35 -11.40
C ILE A 84 -7.02 6.91 -11.83
N GLN A 85 -6.29 6.14 -11.01
CA GLN A 85 -5.98 4.74 -11.29
C GLN A 85 -5.64 3.96 -10.04
N ASP A 86 -6.14 2.72 -9.93
CA ASP A 86 -5.66 1.72 -8.99
C ASP A 86 -4.58 0.86 -9.67
N LEU A 87 -3.37 0.89 -9.13
CA LEU A 87 -2.24 0.16 -9.71
C LEU A 87 -2.30 -1.34 -9.43
N GLY A 88 -3.01 -1.76 -8.38
CA GLY A 88 -3.25 -3.18 -8.11
C GLY A 88 -4.24 -3.79 -9.10
N VAL A 89 -5.33 -3.08 -9.39
CA VAL A 89 -6.29 -3.46 -10.45
C VAL A 89 -5.57 -3.52 -11.80
N TRP A 90 -4.85 -2.45 -12.15
CA TRP A 90 -4.08 -2.39 -13.39
C TRP A 90 -3.11 -3.57 -13.54
N TRP A 91 -2.36 -3.90 -12.47
CA TRP A 91 -1.41 -5.01 -12.48
C TRP A 91 -2.12 -6.36 -12.70
N ASN A 92 -3.20 -6.58 -11.98
CA ASN A 92 -3.98 -7.83 -12.11
C ASN A 92 -4.56 -7.99 -13.52
N GLU A 93 -5.13 -6.95 -14.11
CA GLU A 93 -5.63 -6.96 -15.48
C GLU A 93 -4.52 -7.25 -16.50
N LYS A 94 -3.31 -6.76 -16.24
CA LYS A 94 -2.17 -6.88 -17.16
C LYS A 94 -1.49 -8.25 -17.08
N THR A 95 -1.42 -8.86 -15.89
CA THR A 95 -0.60 -10.04 -15.62
C THR A 95 -1.40 -11.26 -15.17
N GLY A 96 -2.60 -11.08 -14.65
CA GLY A 96 -3.37 -12.11 -13.95
C GLY A 96 -2.81 -12.48 -12.56
N LEU A 97 -1.81 -11.75 -12.08
CA LEU A 97 -1.09 -12.05 -10.83
C LEU A 97 -1.41 -11.01 -9.74
N PRO A 98 -1.26 -11.37 -8.45
CA PRO A 98 -1.30 -10.40 -7.36
C PRO A 98 -0.13 -9.40 -7.47
N LEU A 99 -0.38 -8.12 -7.13
CA LEU A 99 0.70 -7.13 -7.06
C LEU A 99 1.53 -7.36 -5.79
N PRO A 100 2.87 -7.57 -5.92
CA PRO A 100 3.76 -7.58 -4.76
C PRO A 100 3.77 -6.21 -4.08
N LEU A 101 3.44 -6.15 -2.78
CA LEU A 101 3.36 -4.90 -2.03
C LEU A 101 4.57 -4.70 -1.13
N GLY A 102 4.64 -5.43 -0.03
CA GLY A 102 5.73 -5.36 0.92
C GLY A 102 6.24 -6.76 1.27
N GLY A 103 7.42 -6.81 1.88
CA GLY A 103 7.99 -8.07 2.34
C GLY A 103 8.83 -7.85 3.59
N ASN A 104 8.71 -8.76 4.55
CA ASN A 104 9.61 -8.83 5.69
C ASN A 104 10.86 -9.61 5.28
N VAL A 105 12.02 -9.06 5.54
CA VAL A 105 13.30 -9.69 5.20
C VAL A 105 14.21 -9.79 6.41
N VAL A 106 15.06 -10.82 6.44
CA VAL A 106 16.04 -11.02 7.48
C VAL A 106 17.45 -11.09 6.87
N ARG A 107 18.43 -10.54 7.55
CA ARG A 107 19.83 -10.54 7.11
C ARG A 107 20.39 -11.96 7.14
N ARG A 108 21.00 -12.41 6.04
CA ARG A 108 21.59 -13.76 5.90
C ARG A 108 22.81 -13.99 6.78
N ASP A 109 23.54 -12.93 7.14
CA ASP A 109 24.71 -13.01 7.99
C ASP A 109 24.41 -13.36 9.46
N LEU A 110 23.13 -13.39 9.86
CA LEU A 110 22.70 -13.90 11.16
C LEU A 110 22.78 -15.43 11.29
N GLY A 111 23.03 -16.14 10.19
CA GLY A 111 23.08 -17.59 10.15
C GLY A 111 21.71 -18.23 9.89
N GLU A 112 21.74 -19.44 9.32
CA GLU A 112 20.54 -20.12 8.83
C GLU A 112 19.57 -20.48 9.97
N ASP A 113 20.09 -20.97 11.10
CA ASP A 113 19.25 -21.37 12.24
C ASP A 113 18.44 -20.20 12.80
N LEU A 114 19.07 -19.02 12.96
CA LEU A 114 18.38 -17.85 13.45
C LEU A 114 17.40 -17.29 12.42
N CYS A 115 17.75 -17.28 11.14
CA CYS A 115 16.85 -16.88 10.07
C CYS A 115 15.59 -17.74 10.04
N ASN A 116 15.74 -19.06 10.15
CA ASN A 116 14.61 -20.01 10.19
C ASN A 116 13.76 -19.83 11.45
N SER A 117 14.39 -19.61 12.61
CA SER A 117 13.65 -19.32 13.86
C SER A 117 12.81 -18.08 13.73
N LEU A 118 13.39 -16.98 13.27
CA LEU A 118 12.67 -15.70 13.06
C LEU A 118 11.51 -15.83 12.06
N ALA A 119 11.74 -16.55 10.95
CA ALA A 119 10.69 -16.81 9.96
C ALA A 119 9.50 -17.58 10.58
N ASN A 120 9.80 -18.62 11.38
CA ASN A 120 8.78 -19.37 12.10
C ASN A 120 8.03 -18.54 13.14
N ASP A 121 8.73 -17.65 13.85
CA ASP A 121 8.09 -16.79 14.86
C ASP A 121 7.17 -15.76 14.20
N VAL A 122 7.59 -15.15 13.08
CA VAL A 122 6.72 -14.27 12.28
C VAL A 122 5.51 -15.02 11.75
N LYS A 123 5.70 -16.22 11.20
CA LYS A 123 4.59 -17.07 10.74
C LYS A 123 3.58 -17.36 11.85
N LYS A 124 4.04 -17.80 13.02
CA LYS A 124 3.17 -18.07 14.19
C LYS A 124 2.43 -16.82 14.66
N SER A 125 3.09 -15.66 14.64
CA SER A 125 2.45 -14.39 14.98
C SER A 125 1.31 -14.05 14.03
N ILE A 126 1.50 -14.25 12.71
CA ILE A 126 0.47 -14.05 11.70
C ILE A 126 -0.68 -15.05 11.88
N GLU A 127 -0.37 -16.34 12.07
CA GLU A 127 -1.37 -17.38 12.33
C GLU A 127 -2.21 -17.07 13.58
N HIS A 128 -1.57 -16.60 14.65
CA HIS A 128 -2.27 -16.18 15.87
C HIS A 128 -3.20 -14.99 15.58
N SER A 129 -2.73 -13.97 14.88
CA SER A 129 -3.52 -12.79 14.52
C SER A 129 -4.71 -13.12 13.60
N LEU A 130 -4.56 -14.06 12.69
CA LEU A 130 -5.66 -14.52 11.83
C LEU A 130 -6.70 -15.34 12.60
N ASN A 131 -6.29 -16.08 13.64
CA ASN A 131 -7.18 -16.87 14.50
C ASN A 131 -7.91 -16.04 15.56
N ASP A 132 -7.32 -14.93 16.00
CA ASP A 132 -7.89 -14.00 16.98
C ASP A 132 -7.71 -12.54 16.47
N PRO A 133 -8.48 -12.15 15.43
CA PRO A 133 -8.34 -10.86 14.81
C PRO A 133 -8.72 -9.68 15.71
N ASP A 134 -9.61 -9.88 16.67
CA ASP A 134 -10.07 -8.81 17.56
C ASP A 134 -8.95 -8.41 18.55
N THR A 135 -8.28 -9.39 19.19
CA THR A 135 -7.12 -9.12 20.05
C THR A 135 -5.95 -8.53 19.26
N ALA A 136 -5.70 -9.03 18.03
CA ALA A 136 -4.66 -8.49 17.15
C ALA A 136 -4.95 -7.04 16.76
N LEU A 137 -6.22 -6.70 16.49
CA LEU A 137 -6.63 -5.34 16.16
C LEU A 137 -6.45 -4.39 17.34
N GLU A 138 -6.80 -4.80 18.57
CA GLU A 138 -6.57 -4.00 19.78
C GLU A 138 -5.08 -3.62 19.94
N PHE A 139 -4.17 -4.55 19.64
CA PHE A 139 -2.73 -4.24 19.62
C PHE A 139 -2.36 -3.30 18.48
N ALA A 140 -2.88 -3.53 17.26
CA ALA A 140 -2.59 -2.71 16.10
C ALA A 140 -3.05 -1.25 16.27
N LYS A 141 -4.15 -1.01 16.96
CA LYS A 141 -4.67 0.34 17.30
C LYS A 141 -3.68 1.21 18.06
N LEU A 142 -2.78 0.62 18.84
CA LEU A 142 -1.72 1.37 19.55
C LEU A 142 -0.77 2.09 18.58
N TRP A 143 -0.72 1.65 17.33
CA TRP A 143 0.11 2.18 16.25
C TRP A 143 -0.72 2.82 15.13
N GLY A 144 -2.06 2.76 15.25
CA GLY A 144 -3.00 3.38 14.33
C GLY A 144 -2.98 4.90 14.42
N ARG A 145 -3.45 5.58 13.36
CA ARG A 145 -3.37 7.04 13.21
C ARG A 145 -4.72 7.73 13.34
N GLY A 146 -5.54 7.27 14.26
CA GLY A 146 -6.83 7.91 14.53
C GLY A 146 -7.93 7.61 13.50
N ILE A 147 -7.76 6.57 12.70
CA ILE A 147 -8.84 6.00 11.88
C ILE A 147 -9.80 5.20 12.76
N ASP A 148 -11.05 5.11 12.35
CA ASP A 148 -12.05 4.30 13.04
C ASP A 148 -11.74 2.79 12.97
N ASP A 149 -12.36 2.04 13.86
CA ASP A 149 -12.08 0.61 14.05
C ASP A 149 -12.42 -0.23 12.81
N GLU A 150 -13.48 0.12 12.07
CA GLU A 150 -13.93 -0.61 10.90
C GLU A 150 -12.95 -0.42 9.73
N THR A 151 -12.57 0.82 9.46
CA THR A 151 -11.55 1.16 8.46
C THR A 151 -10.19 0.54 8.78
N ASN A 152 -9.79 0.56 10.07
CA ASN A 152 -8.54 -0.05 10.51
C ASN A 152 -8.56 -1.58 10.31
N LYS A 153 -9.67 -2.24 10.64
CA LYS A 153 -9.85 -3.67 10.42
C LYS A 153 -9.79 -4.03 8.94
N GLU A 154 -10.47 -3.29 8.08
CA GLU A 154 -10.44 -3.49 6.64
C GLU A 154 -9.02 -3.31 6.11
N PHE A 155 -8.32 -2.24 6.50
CA PHE A 155 -6.95 -1.99 6.08
C PHE A 155 -6.00 -3.10 6.52
N VAL A 156 -6.07 -3.56 7.76
CA VAL A 156 -5.24 -4.67 8.26
C VAL A 156 -5.50 -5.95 7.46
N GLN A 157 -6.76 -6.29 7.15
CA GLN A 157 -7.13 -7.49 6.39
C GLN A 157 -6.63 -7.45 4.94
N MET A 158 -6.47 -6.27 4.34
CA MET A 158 -5.84 -6.16 3.01
C MET A 158 -4.39 -6.64 3.02
N TYR A 159 -3.65 -6.43 4.11
CA TYR A 159 -2.22 -6.70 4.19
C TYR A 159 -1.87 -7.94 5.02
N VAL A 160 -2.77 -8.41 5.89
CA VAL A 160 -2.58 -9.60 6.73
C VAL A 160 -3.66 -10.63 6.38
N ASN A 161 -3.30 -11.58 5.55
CA ASN A 161 -4.19 -12.60 5.00
C ASN A 161 -3.42 -13.89 4.67
N SER A 162 -4.04 -14.84 4.00
CA SER A 162 -3.40 -16.11 3.62
C SER A 162 -2.13 -15.94 2.77
N ARG A 163 -2.07 -14.92 1.93
CA ARG A 163 -0.86 -14.61 1.12
C ARG A 163 0.30 -14.10 1.98
N THR A 164 0.03 -13.56 3.16
CA THR A 164 1.08 -13.16 4.10
C THR A 164 1.75 -14.38 4.74
N LEU A 165 1.04 -15.49 4.88
CA LEU A 165 1.57 -16.76 5.37
C LEU A 165 2.36 -17.53 4.30
N ASP A 166 1.85 -17.51 3.07
CA ASP A 166 2.43 -18.21 1.93
C ASP A 166 2.07 -17.48 0.63
N TYR A 167 3.06 -17.07 -0.12
CA TYR A 167 2.87 -16.37 -1.39
C TYR A 167 2.29 -17.27 -2.49
N GLY A 168 2.34 -18.59 -2.30
CA GLY A 168 1.92 -19.55 -3.30
C GLY A 168 3.01 -19.83 -4.35
N PRO A 169 2.66 -20.54 -5.42
CA PRO A 169 3.59 -20.95 -6.48
C PRO A 169 3.85 -19.87 -7.54
N GLU A 170 3.22 -18.71 -7.45
CA GLU A 170 3.22 -17.64 -8.47
C GLU A 170 4.42 -16.70 -8.39
#